data_ce9e17c246f47e7f3ba486f50f8ded51
#
_entry.id   ce9e17c246f47e7f3ba486f50f8ded51
#
_cell.length_a   1.000
_cell.length_b   1.000
_cell.length_c   1.000
_cell.angle_alpha   90.00
_cell.angle_beta   90.00
_cell.angle_gamma   90.00
#
_symmetry.space_group_name_H-M   'P 1'
#
loop_
_entity.id
_entity.type
_entity.pdbx_description
1 polymer ?
#
loop_
_entity_poly.entity_id
_entity_poly.type
_entity_poly.pdbx_seq_one_letter_code
_entity_poly.pdbx_strand_id
1 'polypeptide(L)'
;VYQLVSHKVKLFVATPAYGGWLCEDYLHSMLELQTFCNQEQIPFRIQTLGMESLVTRARNTLVANFLDDEDATHLLFVDADIGFKPQIVKRMLDFDHEVVCAPYPMKLINWSAIPQLVKDDLDYKTLSLPYVLNFKDKD
;
A
#
# COMPACT_ATOMS: atom_id res chain seq x y z
N VAL A 1 18.46 -5.20 -24.66
CA VAL A 1 17.38 -4.24 -24.95
C VAL A 1 16.06 -4.99 -24.77
N TYR A 2 15.52 -5.02 -23.56
CA TYR A 2 14.18 -5.54 -23.30
C TYR A 2 13.20 -4.45 -23.71
N GLN A 3 12.56 -4.62 -24.86
CA GLN A 3 11.34 -3.89 -25.16
C GLN A 3 10.27 -4.46 -24.21
N LEU A 4 10.01 -3.73 -23.14
CA LEU A 4 8.81 -3.92 -22.33
C LEU A 4 7.61 -3.73 -23.28
N VAL A 5 6.86 -4.80 -23.49
CA VAL A 5 5.52 -4.71 -24.02
C VAL A 5 4.77 -3.86 -22.98
N SER A 6 4.62 -2.60 -23.29
CA SER A 6 3.92 -1.63 -22.46
C SER A 6 2.44 -2.01 -22.44
N HIS A 7 2.07 -2.98 -21.61
CA HIS A 7 0.70 -3.01 -21.12
C HIS A 7 0.52 -1.73 -20.34
N LYS A 8 -0.19 -0.80 -20.92
CA LYS A 8 -0.43 0.52 -20.35
C LYS A 8 -1.07 0.33 -18.97
N VAL A 9 -0.29 0.53 -17.91
CA VAL A 9 -0.76 0.37 -16.53
C VAL A 9 -1.96 1.28 -16.32
N LYS A 10 -3.04 0.73 -15.79
CA LYS A 10 -4.23 1.45 -15.31
C LYS A 10 -4.47 1.01 -13.88
N LEU A 11 -4.25 1.92 -12.94
CA LEU A 11 -4.21 1.62 -11.52
C LEU A 11 -5.59 1.81 -10.87
N PHE A 12 -6.11 0.74 -10.29
CA PHE A 12 -7.32 0.75 -9.47
C PHE A 12 -6.91 0.63 -7.99
N VAL A 13 -7.08 1.71 -7.22
CA VAL A 13 -6.82 1.71 -5.78
C VAL A 13 -8.09 1.36 -5.03
N ALA A 14 -8.02 0.32 -4.21
CA ALA A 14 -9.12 -0.23 -3.45
C ALA A 14 -8.88 -0.06 -1.94
N THR A 15 -9.79 0.63 -1.25
CA THR A 15 -9.65 0.94 0.16
C THR A 15 -10.87 0.52 0.96
N PRO A 16 -10.77 -0.54 1.79
CA PRO A 16 -11.76 -0.80 2.82
C PRO A 16 -11.73 0.33 3.87
N ALA A 17 -12.84 1.00 4.10
CA ALA A 17 -12.93 2.15 5.01
C ALA A 17 -14.05 1.92 6.03
N TYR A 18 -13.81 1.08 7.05
CA TYR A 18 -14.77 0.83 8.13
C TYR A 18 -15.27 2.15 8.75
N GLY A 19 -16.58 2.30 8.88
CA GLY A 19 -17.20 3.52 9.36
C GLY A 19 -17.12 4.74 8.43
N GLY A 20 -16.53 4.60 7.23
CA GLY A 20 -16.35 5.72 6.28
C GLY A 20 -15.23 6.69 6.65
N TRP A 21 -14.33 6.30 7.56
CA TRP A 21 -13.22 7.13 8.01
C TRP A 21 -11.93 6.86 7.23
N LEU A 22 -11.19 7.93 6.96
CA LEU A 22 -9.88 7.91 6.33
C LEU A 22 -8.92 8.73 7.20
N CYS A 23 -7.71 8.23 7.42
CA CYS A 23 -6.66 8.99 8.12
C CYS A 23 -6.09 10.12 7.24
N GLU A 24 -5.58 11.15 7.87
CA GLU A 24 -4.92 12.29 7.20
C GLU A 24 -3.73 11.81 6.36
N ASP A 25 -2.90 10.91 6.89
CA ASP A 25 -1.75 10.34 6.17
C ASP A 25 -2.17 9.59 4.90
N TYR A 26 -3.29 8.85 4.97
CA TYR A 26 -3.88 8.20 3.79
C TYR A 26 -4.31 9.25 2.74
N LEU A 27 -5.01 10.31 3.16
CA LEU A 27 -5.46 11.37 2.25
C LEU A 27 -4.27 12.00 1.53
N HIS A 28 -3.23 12.39 2.27
CA HIS A 28 -2.02 12.98 1.68
C HIS A 28 -1.35 12.03 0.70
N SER A 29 -1.23 10.75 1.05
CA SER A 29 -0.66 9.73 0.18
C SER A 29 -1.45 9.56 -1.13
N MET A 30 -2.78 9.61 -1.08
CA MET A 30 -3.63 9.52 -2.26
C MET A 30 -3.48 10.74 -3.17
N LEU A 31 -3.39 11.94 -2.62
CA LEU A 31 -3.16 13.18 -3.39
C LEU A 31 -1.77 13.19 -4.05
N GLU A 32 -0.74 12.76 -3.31
CA GLU A 32 0.61 12.60 -3.87
C GLU A 32 0.63 11.52 -4.96
N LEU A 33 -0.05 10.38 -4.75
CA LEU A 33 -0.14 9.30 -5.73
C LEU A 33 -0.88 9.75 -7.00
N GLN A 34 -1.98 10.50 -6.86
CA GLN A 34 -2.70 11.06 -8.00
C GLN A 34 -1.80 11.99 -8.81
N THR A 35 -1.06 12.87 -8.13
CA THR A 35 -0.11 13.79 -8.78
C THR A 35 0.95 13.01 -9.54
N PHE A 36 1.54 11.99 -8.92
CA PHE A 36 2.52 11.11 -9.53
C PHE A 36 1.94 10.37 -10.75
N CYS A 37 0.77 9.76 -10.63
CA CYS A 37 0.12 9.05 -11.73
C CYS A 37 -0.17 9.99 -12.92
N ASN A 38 -0.57 11.24 -12.67
CA ASN A 38 -0.76 12.23 -13.71
C ASN A 38 0.54 12.58 -14.43
N GLN A 39 1.65 12.72 -13.71
CA GLN A 39 2.98 13.00 -14.27
C GLN A 39 3.50 11.83 -15.13
N GLU A 40 3.30 10.60 -14.67
CA GLU A 40 3.71 9.37 -15.35
C GLU A 40 2.69 8.89 -16.41
N GLN A 41 1.60 9.64 -16.61
CA GLN A 41 0.51 9.29 -17.53
C GLN A 41 -0.13 7.92 -17.24
N ILE A 42 -0.20 7.55 -15.97
CA ILE A 42 -0.85 6.34 -15.49
C ILE A 42 -2.31 6.66 -15.17
N PRO A 43 -3.31 6.10 -15.88
CA PRO A 43 -4.69 6.21 -15.49
C PRO A 43 -4.90 5.71 -14.06
N PHE A 44 -5.61 6.49 -13.25
CA PHE A 44 -5.74 6.28 -11.82
C PHE A 44 -7.20 6.39 -11.38
N ARG A 45 -7.67 5.40 -10.63
CA ARG A 45 -8.99 5.37 -10.02
C ARG A 45 -8.90 4.95 -8.57
N ILE A 46 -9.63 5.64 -7.69
CA ILE A 46 -9.80 5.25 -6.29
C ILE A 46 -11.23 4.78 -6.08
N GLN A 47 -11.39 3.67 -5.36
CA GLN A 47 -12.65 3.25 -4.81
C GLN A 47 -12.49 2.92 -3.32
N THR A 48 -13.27 3.59 -2.50
CA THR A 48 -13.41 3.29 -1.07
C THR A 48 -14.71 2.54 -0.83
N LEU A 49 -14.71 1.61 0.12
CA LEU A 49 -15.92 0.93 0.55
C LEU A 49 -16.08 1.14 2.06
N GLY A 50 -17.04 2.00 2.42
CA GLY A 50 -17.42 2.28 3.79
C GLY A 50 -18.53 1.37 4.30
N MET A 51 -18.83 1.45 5.59
CA MET A 51 -19.98 0.81 6.25
C MET A 51 -20.02 -0.73 6.16
N GLU A 52 -18.89 -1.37 5.86
CA GLU A 52 -18.75 -2.83 5.86
C GLU A 52 -17.90 -3.28 7.04
N SER A 53 -18.49 -4.04 7.96
CA SER A 53 -17.81 -4.48 9.19
C SER A 53 -16.83 -5.62 8.98
N LEU A 54 -17.01 -6.42 7.93
CA LEU A 54 -16.14 -7.53 7.59
C LEU A 54 -15.13 -7.12 6.50
N VAL A 55 -13.89 -6.95 6.87
CA VAL A 55 -12.81 -6.54 5.93
C VAL A 55 -12.68 -7.50 4.74
N THR A 56 -12.88 -8.80 4.95
CA THR A 56 -12.85 -9.81 3.88
C THR A 56 -13.97 -9.60 2.87
N ARG A 57 -15.19 -9.26 3.32
CA ARG A 57 -16.31 -8.97 2.44
C ARG A 57 -16.10 -7.64 1.69
N ALA A 58 -15.57 -6.62 2.38
CA ALA A 58 -15.21 -5.35 1.75
C ALA A 58 -14.19 -5.57 0.62
N ARG A 59 -13.12 -6.32 0.88
CA ARG A 59 -12.09 -6.62 -0.13
C ARG A 59 -12.65 -7.43 -1.29
N ASN A 60 -13.49 -8.44 -1.04
CA ASN A 60 -14.12 -9.22 -2.11
C ASN A 60 -15.00 -8.35 -3.02
N THR A 61 -15.77 -7.42 -2.43
CA THR A 61 -16.57 -6.46 -3.20
C THR A 61 -15.70 -5.54 -4.05
N LEU A 62 -14.59 -5.04 -3.49
CA LEU A 62 -13.64 -4.20 -4.22
C LEU A 62 -12.93 -4.96 -5.35
N VAL A 63 -12.62 -6.25 -5.15
CA VAL A 63 -12.10 -7.12 -6.21
C VAL A 63 -13.14 -7.30 -7.33
N ALA A 64 -14.39 -7.56 -6.98
CA ALA A 64 -15.46 -7.67 -7.99
C ALA A 64 -15.58 -6.39 -8.82
N ASN A 65 -15.57 -5.22 -8.17
CA ASN A 65 -15.62 -3.94 -8.86
C ASN A 65 -14.39 -3.68 -9.74
N PHE A 66 -13.20 -4.14 -9.33
CA PHE A 66 -12.01 -4.11 -10.16
C PHE A 66 -12.13 -5.01 -11.39
N LEU A 67 -12.67 -6.21 -11.23
CA LEU A 67 -12.87 -7.16 -12.33
C LEU A 67 -13.94 -6.71 -13.33
N ASP A 68 -14.93 -5.94 -12.88
CA ASP A 68 -15.95 -5.33 -13.71
C ASP A 68 -15.46 -4.08 -14.47
N ASP A 69 -14.29 -3.55 -14.09
CA ASP A 69 -13.66 -2.40 -14.74
C ASP A 69 -12.76 -2.87 -15.88
N GLU A 70 -13.29 -2.92 -17.10
CA GLU A 70 -12.57 -3.38 -18.30
C GLU A 70 -11.27 -2.60 -18.57
N ASP A 71 -11.15 -1.41 -17.99
CA ASP A 71 -10.00 -0.54 -18.16
C ASP A 71 -8.90 -0.78 -17.13
N ALA A 72 -9.21 -1.27 -15.95
CA ALA A 72 -8.25 -1.47 -14.88
C ALA A 72 -7.35 -2.69 -15.15
N THR A 73 -6.03 -2.52 -14.93
CA THR A 73 -5.04 -3.59 -15.15
C THR A 73 -4.33 -4.01 -13.87
N HIS A 74 -4.23 -3.11 -12.90
CA HIS A 74 -3.52 -3.33 -11.64
C HIS A 74 -4.40 -2.93 -10.46
N LEU A 75 -4.58 -3.85 -9.51
CA LEU A 75 -5.29 -3.61 -8.26
C LEU A 75 -4.30 -3.31 -7.15
N LEU A 76 -4.44 -2.17 -6.51
CA LEU A 76 -3.66 -1.79 -5.33
C LEU A 76 -4.58 -1.70 -4.12
N PHE A 77 -4.43 -2.60 -3.16
CA PHE A 77 -5.05 -2.46 -1.86
C PHE A 77 -4.25 -1.52 -0.96
N VAL A 78 -4.94 -0.55 -0.36
CA VAL A 78 -4.40 0.34 0.68
C VAL A 78 -5.42 0.44 1.80
N ASP A 79 -5.01 0.13 3.04
CA ASP A 79 -5.89 0.32 4.19
C ASP A 79 -6.06 1.82 4.51
N ALA A 80 -7.24 2.20 5.02
CA ALA A 80 -7.68 3.58 5.21
C ALA A 80 -6.82 4.42 6.20
N ASP A 81 -5.86 3.78 6.85
CA ASP A 81 -4.99 4.35 7.87
C ASP A 81 -3.49 4.19 7.56
N ILE A 82 -3.16 3.89 6.31
CA ILE A 82 -1.78 3.73 5.83
C ILE A 82 -1.34 4.96 5.04
N GLY A 83 -0.24 5.58 5.50
CA GLY A 83 0.50 6.60 4.76
C GLY A 83 1.68 5.99 4.01
N PHE A 84 1.95 6.46 2.79
CA PHE A 84 3.07 5.99 1.97
C PHE A 84 3.50 7.06 0.95
N LYS A 85 4.66 6.84 0.33
CA LYS A 85 5.14 7.68 -0.77
C LYS A 85 4.89 7.02 -2.13
N PRO A 86 4.54 7.77 -3.18
CA PRO A 86 4.24 7.23 -4.52
C PRO A 86 5.36 6.35 -5.11
N GLN A 87 6.60 6.61 -4.73
CA GLN A 87 7.77 5.83 -5.17
C GLN A 87 7.68 4.35 -4.78
N ILE A 88 6.95 4.02 -3.70
CA ILE A 88 6.71 2.62 -3.32
C ILE A 88 5.83 1.95 -4.36
N VAL A 89 4.76 2.61 -4.81
CA VAL A 89 3.87 2.08 -5.87
C VAL A 89 4.63 1.90 -7.17
N LYS A 90 5.47 2.89 -7.55
CA LYS A 90 6.34 2.76 -8.71
C LYS A 90 7.22 1.52 -8.62
N ARG A 91 7.91 1.32 -7.50
CA ARG A 91 8.76 0.13 -7.27
C ARG A 91 7.97 -1.17 -7.37
N MET A 92 6.75 -1.22 -6.82
CA MET A 92 5.89 -2.40 -6.92
C MET A 92 5.53 -2.71 -8.38
N LEU A 93 5.21 -1.70 -9.18
CA LEU A 93 4.95 -1.85 -10.61
C LEU A 93 6.20 -2.28 -11.39
N ASP A 94 7.38 -1.73 -11.05
CA ASP A 94 8.66 -2.05 -11.69
C ASP A 94 9.11 -3.51 -11.41
N PHE A 95 8.64 -4.13 -10.33
CA PHE A 95 8.92 -5.55 -10.05
C PHE A 95 8.23 -6.51 -11.03
N ASP A 96 7.15 -6.10 -11.66
CA ASP A 96 6.41 -6.85 -12.68
C ASP A 96 6.10 -8.31 -12.27
N HIS A 97 5.68 -8.50 -11.02
CA HIS A 97 5.23 -9.79 -10.48
C HIS A 97 3.71 -9.79 -10.31
N GLU A 98 3.10 -10.98 -10.40
CA GLU A 98 1.65 -11.16 -10.24
C GLU A 98 1.12 -10.63 -8.91
N VAL A 99 1.92 -10.75 -7.84
CA VAL A 99 1.60 -10.22 -6.51
C VAL A 99 2.84 -9.58 -5.90
N VAL A 100 2.73 -8.32 -5.52
CA VAL A 100 3.78 -7.56 -4.84
C VAL A 100 3.18 -6.89 -3.62
N CYS A 101 3.90 -6.87 -2.50
CA CYS A 101 3.48 -6.12 -1.33
C CYS A 101 4.65 -5.32 -0.73
N ALA A 102 4.31 -4.19 -0.14
CA ALA A 102 5.22 -3.38 0.64
C ALA A 102 4.94 -3.59 2.14
N PRO A 103 5.94 -3.98 2.94
CA PRO A 103 5.76 -4.11 4.38
C PRO A 103 5.61 -2.74 5.03
N TYR A 104 4.79 -2.66 6.06
CA TYR A 104 4.66 -1.49 6.91
C TYR A 104 4.73 -1.90 8.39
N PRO A 105 5.12 -0.99 9.29
CA PRO A 105 5.24 -1.30 10.71
C PRO A 105 3.87 -1.53 11.34
N MET A 106 3.85 -2.39 12.34
CA MET A 106 2.69 -2.51 13.22
C MET A 106 2.50 -1.20 14.02
N LYS A 107 1.26 -0.90 14.43
CA LYS A 107 0.95 0.22 15.34
C LYS A 107 1.32 -0.12 16.79
N LEU A 108 2.54 -0.62 16.98
CA LEU A 108 3.09 -1.02 18.27
C LEU A 108 4.52 -0.48 18.38
N ILE A 109 4.95 -0.24 19.60
CA ILE A 109 6.33 0.15 19.91
C ILE A 109 6.95 -0.92 20.82
N ASN A 110 8.10 -1.41 20.44
CA ASN A 110 8.90 -2.28 21.31
C ASN A 110 9.67 -1.44 22.32
N TRP A 111 8.99 -1.08 23.40
CA TRP A 111 9.55 -0.25 24.47
C TRP A 111 10.83 -0.84 25.09
N SER A 112 10.92 -2.16 25.18
CA SER A 112 12.08 -2.84 25.77
C SER A 112 13.36 -2.71 24.92
N ALA A 113 13.24 -2.46 23.63
CA ALA A 113 14.38 -2.27 22.73
C ALA A 113 14.97 -0.84 22.81
N ILE A 114 14.17 0.16 23.18
CA ILE A 114 14.57 1.58 23.11
C ILE A 114 15.83 1.90 23.92
N PRO A 115 15.99 1.45 25.19
CA PRO A 115 17.18 1.79 25.96
C PRO A 115 18.50 1.34 25.29
N GLN A 116 18.48 0.18 24.64
CA GLN A 116 19.67 -0.32 23.93
C GLN A 116 19.91 0.45 22.64
N LEU A 117 18.85 0.73 21.87
CA LEU A 117 18.95 1.51 20.64
C LEU A 117 19.51 2.92 20.89
N VAL A 118 19.04 3.58 21.96
CA VAL A 118 19.55 4.90 22.36
C VAL A 118 21.01 4.82 22.79
N LYS A 119 21.39 3.78 23.55
CA LYS A 119 22.76 3.56 23.98
C LYS A 119 23.73 3.35 22.83
N ASP A 120 23.26 2.68 21.77
CA ASP A 120 24.04 2.38 20.57
C ASP A 120 23.97 3.51 19.51
N ASP A 121 23.38 4.66 19.86
CA ASP A 121 23.17 5.83 18.98
C ASP A 121 22.43 5.47 17.67
N LEU A 122 21.47 4.54 17.77
CA LEU A 122 20.66 4.09 16.65
C LEU A 122 19.32 4.82 16.58
N ASP A 123 18.71 4.86 15.40
CA ASP A 123 17.38 5.44 15.20
C ASP A 123 16.30 4.60 15.91
N TYR A 124 16.09 4.88 17.20
CA TYR A 124 15.09 4.17 18.00
C TYR A 124 13.66 4.39 17.51
N LYS A 125 13.37 5.50 16.83
CA LYS A 125 12.01 5.81 16.32
C LYS A 125 11.57 4.83 15.25
N THR A 126 12.48 4.44 14.37
CA THR A 126 12.22 3.48 13.30
C THR A 126 12.47 2.04 13.75
N LEU A 127 13.59 1.79 14.44
CA LEU A 127 14.01 0.43 14.80
C LEU A 127 13.23 -0.19 15.96
N SER A 128 12.47 0.61 16.73
CA SER A 128 11.55 0.09 17.74
C SER A 128 10.18 -0.37 17.19
N LEU A 129 9.93 -0.17 15.89
CA LEU A 129 8.67 -0.55 15.26
C LEU A 129 8.76 -2.00 14.75
N PRO A 130 7.95 -2.93 15.26
CA PRO A 130 7.90 -4.27 14.70
C PRO A 130 7.15 -4.27 13.37
N TYR A 131 7.59 -5.12 12.44
CA TYR A 131 6.92 -5.36 11.17
C TYR A 131 6.25 -6.74 11.17
N VAL A 132 5.13 -6.87 10.46
CA VAL A 132 4.47 -8.16 10.23
C VAL A 132 5.17 -8.85 9.06
N LEU A 133 6.34 -9.42 9.32
CA LEU A 133 7.12 -10.15 8.34
C LEU A 133 7.60 -11.46 8.95
N ASN A 134 7.29 -12.55 8.25
CA ASN A 134 7.86 -13.85 8.52
C ASN A 134 8.82 -14.17 7.37
N PHE A 135 10.12 -14.03 7.63
CA PHE A 135 11.12 -14.46 6.67
C PHE A 135 11.14 -15.99 6.67
N LYS A 136 11.10 -16.61 5.49
CA LYS A 136 11.46 -18.02 5.39
C LYS A 136 12.96 -18.12 5.64
N ASP A 137 13.35 -18.98 6.56
CA ASP A 137 14.76 -19.34 6.72
C ASP A 137 15.28 -19.78 5.34
N LYS A 138 16.42 -19.24 4.94
CA LYS A 138 17.11 -19.75 3.76
C LYS A 138 17.73 -21.08 4.22
N ASP A 139 17.12 -22.20 3.83
CA ASP A 139 17.75 -23.52 3.87
C ASP A 139 19.03 -23.52 3.01
#